data_9467326b3937332a630d4f8d23925d19
#
_entry.id   9467326b3937332a630d4f8d23925d19
#
_cell.length_a   1.000
_cell.length_b   1.000
_cell.length_c   1.000
_cell.angle_alpha   90.00
_cell.angle_beta   90.00
_cell.angle_gamma   90.00
#
_symmetry.space_group_name_H-M   'P 1'
#
loop_
_entity.id
_entity.type
_entity.pdbx_description
1 polymer ?
#
loop_
_entity_poly.entity_id
_entity_poly.type
_entity_poly.pdbx_seq_one_letter_code
_entity_poly.pdbx_strand_id
1 'polypeptide(L)'
;MEYLNILTYELYKIIFLLLPLLVSVAMIVWLDRRIWGLVQKRKGPNVVGPFGLLQTVADALKYMFKEVIIPASSNKIIFILAPIVTMTLALVAWAVIPFSGNLVLADINVGILYLFAVSSLGVYGIIMGGWASNSKYPFLGAIRSAAQMVSYEVSIGIIIINVLLCVGSLNLKDIVLAQQNLWFVVPLFPMFVVFFISALAETNRPPFDLPEAEAELVSGYQTEYSGMMYAMFWLGEYANILLMCAMGSILFLGGWLPLADIYPINLIPAPIWMILKILFLFFLFALVKTIVPRYRYDQLMRLGWKIFLPFSLFYVILTASFLFYFDLLPNKEF
;
A
#
# COMPACT_ATOMS: atom_id res chain seq x y z
N MET A 1 -0.38 -37.47 -11.61
CA MET A 1 -0.73 -37.40 -10.17
C MET A 1 0.13 -36.40 -9.44
N GLU A 2 1.45 -36.44 -9.57
CA GLU A 2 2.39 -35.53 -8.86
C GLU A 2 2.17 -34.03 -9.20
N TYR A 3 2.06 -33.71 -10.50
CA TYR A 3 1.77 -32.34 -10.95
C TYR A 3 0.43 -31.80 -10.43
N LEU A 4 -0.58 -32.67 -10.33
CA LEU A 4 -1.90 -32.30 -9.81
C LEU A 4 -1.82 -31.96 -8.31
N ASN A 5 -1.05 -32.75 -7.55
CA ASN A 5 -0.85 -32.51 -6.12
C ASN A 5 -0.07 -31.22 -5.86
N ILE A 6 0.95 -30.91 -6.68
CA ILE A 6 1.69 -29.65 -6.59
C ILE A 6 0.75 -28.47 -6.90
N LEU A 7 -0.04 -28.56 -7.97
CA LEU A 7 -0.97 -27.49 -8.36
C LEU A 7 -2.03 -27.25 -7.28
N THR A 8 -2.62 -28.30 -6.72
CA THR A 8 -3.62 -28.18 -5.64
C THR A 8 -3.01 -27.57 -4.38
N TYR A 9 -1.77 -27.91 -4.05
CA TYR A 9 -1.08 -27.35 -2.90
C TYR A 9 -0.77 -25.83 -3.07
N GLU A 10 -0.31 -25.41 -4.25
CA GLU A 10 -0.09 -24.01 -4.54
C GLU A 10 -1.39 -23.19 -4.59
N LEU A 11 -2.46 -23.76 -5.17
CA LEU A 11 -3.79 -23.13 -5.12
C LEU A 11 -4.30 -22.96 -3.68
N TYR A 12 -4.07 -23.95 -2.82
CA TYR A 12 -4.44 -23.85 -1.41
C TYR A 12 -3.70 -22.70 -0.71
N LYS A 13 -2.39 -22.54 -0.94
CA LYS A 13 -1.61 -21.43 -0.38
C LYS A 13 -2.13 -20.08 -0.86
N ILE A 14 -2.45 -19.96 -2.15
CA ILE A 14 -3.00 -18.73 -2.74
C ILE A 14 -4.32 -18.36 -2.07
N ILE A 15 -5.24 -19.32 -1.95
CA ILE A 15 -6.54 -19.11 -1.31
C ILE A 15 -6.36 -18.75 0.17
N PHE A 16 -5.44 -19.43 0.87
CA PHE A 16 -5.13 -19.15 2.28
C PHE A 16 -4.58 -17.75 2.51
N LEU A 17 -3.91 -17.15 1.54
CA LEU A 17 -3.45 -15.77 1.60
C LEU A 17 -4.54 -14.79 1.17
N LEU A 18 -5.23 -15.06 0.06
CA LEU A 18 -6.20 -14.11 -0.52
C LEU A 18 -7.45 -13.93 0.33
N LEU A 19 -7.99 -15.00 0.92
CA LEU A 19 -9.21 -14.89 1.73
C LEU A 19 -9.03 -14.01 2.96
N PRO A 20 -8.01 -14.20 3.81
CA PRO A 20 -7.74 -13.29 4.93
C PRO A 20 -7.43 -11.87 4.48
N LEU A 21 -6.76 -11.70 3.34
CA LEU A 21 -6.47 -10.38 2.79
C LEU A 21 -7.75 -9.63 2.41
N LEU A 22 -8.67 -10.25 1.67
CA LEU A 22 -9.95 -9.64 1.31
C LEU A 22 -10.80 -9.32 2.54
N VAL A 23 -10.82 -10.21 3.54
CA VAL A 23 -11.48 -9.95 4.82
C VAL A 23 -10.81 -8.78 5.54
N SER A 24 -9.48 -8.70 5.56
CA SER A 24 -8.75 -7.59 6.18
C SER A 24 -9.04 -6.25 5.50
N VAL A 25 -9.12 -6.22 4.16
CA VAL A 25 -9.52 -5.05 3.39
C VAL A 25 -10.94 -4.59 3.80
N ALA A 26 -11.89 -5.51 3.90
CA ALA A 26 -13.23 -5.18 4.36
C ALA A 26 -13.27 -4.63 5.79
N MET A 27 -12.50 -5.24 6.70
CA MET A 27 -12.42 -4.79 8.09
C MET A 27 -11.75 -3.43 8.24
N ILE A 28 -10.74 -3.14 7.43
CA ILE A 28 -10.04 -1.86 7.45
C ILE A 28 -10.91 -0.71 6.96
N VAL A 29 -11.79 -0.95 6.00
CA VAL A 29 -12.78 0.05 5.58
C VAL A 29 -13.72 0.43 6.75
N TRP A 30 -14.17 -0.55 7.52
CA TRP A 30 -14.96 -0.29 8.72
C TRP A 30 -14.14 0.49 9.77
N LEU A 31 -12.88 0.09 9.98
CA LEU A 31 -11.99 0.73 10.95
C LEU A 31 -11.68 2.18 10.56
N ASP A 32 -11.43 2.46 9.28
CA ASP A 32 -11.20 3.79 8.73
C ASP A 32 -12.38 4.74 9.07
N ARG A 33 -13.60 4.30 8.77
CA ARG A 33 -14.82 5.06 9.10
C ARG A 33 -15.02 5.27 10.62
N ARG A 34 -14.59 4.31 11.44
CA ARG A 34 -14.62 4.41 12.90
C ARG A 34 -13.62 5.43 13.43
N ILE A 35 -12.39 5.40 12.95
CA ILE A 35 -11.34 6.35 13.34
C ILE A 35 -11.77 7.77 12.98
N TRP A 36 -12.32 7.99 11.79
CA TRP A 36 -12.84 9.31 11.41
C TRP A 36 -13.96 9.78 12.32
N GLY A 37 -14.87 8.88 12.64
CA GLY A 37 -15.96 9.19 13.58
C GLY A 37 -15.43 9.65 14.93
N LEU A 38 -14.45 8.93 15.48
CA LEU A 38 -13.82 9.25 16.77
C LEU A 38 -13.12 10.61 16.75
N VAL A 39 -12.30 10.89 15.74
CA VAL A 39 -11.58 12.18 15.62
C VAL A 39 -12.54 13.34 15.42
N GLN A 40 -13.60 13.15 14.63
CA GLN A 40 -14.61 14.16 14.36
C GLN A 40 -15.71 14.24 15.45
N LYS A 41 -15.54 13.54 16.59
CA LYS A 41 -16.53 13.48 17.70
C LYS A 41 -17.92 13.05 17.26
N ARG A 42 -18.02 12.16 16.27
CA ARG A 42 -19.28 11.55 15.79
C ARG A 42 -19.23 10.03 15.88
N LYS A 43 -20.38 9.39 15.86
CA LYS A 43 -20.44 7.92 15.84
C LYS A 43 -20.17 7.43 14.41
N GLY A 44 -19.19 6.52 14.27
CA GLY A 44 -19.00 5.75 13.04
C GLY A 44 -20.13 4.74 12.82
N PRO A 45 -20.00 3.82 11.82
CA PRO A 45 -21.00 2.77 11.56
C PRO A 45 -21.28 1.96 12.83
N ASN A 46 -22.56 1.91 13.26
CA ASN A 46 -22.96 1.22 14.50
C ASN A 46 -24.29 0.49 14.40
N VAL A 47 -25.05 0.62 13.29
CA VAL A 47 -26.43 0.12 13.17
C VAL A 47 -26.47 -1.27 12.54
N VAL A 48 -25.69 -1.53 11.50
CA VAL A 48 -25.72 -2.79 10.74
C VAL A 48 -24.85 -3.84 11.43
N GLY A 49 -25.49 -4.75 12.15
CA GLY A 49 -24.82 -5.80 12.94
C GLY A 49 -24.13 -5.29 14.23
N PRO A 50 -23.48 -6.18 15.00
CA PRO A 50 -22.79 -5.78 16.22
C PRO A 50 -21.72 -4.75 15.92
N PHE A 51 -21.77 -3.60 16.57
CA PHE A 51 -20.84 -2.48 16.37
C PHE A 51 -20.69 -1.99 14.91
N GLY A 52 -21.65 -2.29 14.02
CA GLY A 52 -21.59 -1.91 12.60
C GLY A 52 -20.62 -2.73 11.75
N LEU A 53 -20.16 -3.89 12.22
CA LEU A 53 -19.22 -4.76 11.50
C LEU A 53 -19.76 -5.25 10.15
N LEU A 54 -21.07 -5.48 10.06
CA LEU A 54 -21.70 -5.94 8.82
C LEU A 54 -21.93 -4.83 7.79
N GLN A 55 -21.57 -3.58 8.09
CA GLN A 55 -21.72 -2.48 7.16
C GLN A 55 -20.91 -2.67 5.88
N THR A 56 -19.70 -3.19 5.97
CA THR A 56 -18.85 -3.47 4.80
C THR A 56 -19.40 -4.58 3.94
N VAL A 57 -20.04 -5.58 4.55
CA VAL A 57 -20.75 -6.65 3.81
C VAL A 57 -21.96 -6.08 3.08
N ALA A 58 -22.76 -5.22 3.75
CA ALA A 58 -23.89 -4.55 3.12
C ALA A 58 -23.45 -3.65 1.95
N ASP A 59 -22.33 -2.93 2.10
CA ASP A 59 -21.76 -2.12 1.03
C ASP A 59 -21.29 -3.00 -0.16
N ALA A 60 -20.65 -4.14 0.11
CA ALA A 60 -20.23 -5.09 -0.93
C ALA A 60 -21.44 -5.66 -1.69
N LEU A 61 -22.49 -6.11 -0.97
CA LEU A 61 -23.71 -6.60 -1.60
C LEU A 61 -24.37 -5.52 -2.46
N LYS A 62 -24.43 -4.28 -1.98
CA LYS A 62 -24.95 -3.15 -2.76
C LYS A 62 -24.21 -3.00 -4.11
N TYR A 63 -22.89 -3.08 -4.12
CA TYR A 63 -22.11 -2.98 -5.36
C TYR A 63 -22.28 -4.19 -6.28
N MET A 64 -22.48 -5.39 -5.72
CA MET A 64 -22.72 -6.61 -6.52
C MET A 64 -24.07 -6.59 -7.24
N PHE A 65 -25.12 -6.07 -6.59
CA PHE A 65 -26.46 -6.01 -7.17
C PHE A 65 -26.75 -4.73 -7.95
N LYS A 66 -25.85 -3.73 -7.88
CA LYS A 66 -26.02 -2.49 -8.63
C LYS A 66 -25.71 -2.71 -10.09
N GLU A 67 -26.54 -2.18 -10.98
CA GLU A 67 -26.35 -2.23 -12.41
C GLU A 67 -25.02 -1.57 -12.85
N VAL A 68 -24.30 -2.24 -13.74
CA VAL A 68 -23.07 -1.73 -14.34
C VAL A 68 -23.42 -0.93 -15.59
N ILE A 69 -23.20 0.38 -15.53
CA ILE A 69 -23.46 1.30 -16.65
C ILE A 69 -22.15 1.55 -17.37
N ILE A 70 -22.13 1.29 -18.68
CA ILE A 70 -20.99 1.57 -19.56
C ILE A 70 -21.38 2.74 -20.46
N PRO A 71 -20.66 3.89 -20.43
CA PRO A 71 -20.96 5.03 -21.27
C PRO A 71 -20.90 4.67 -22.75
N ALA A 72 -21.83 5.19 -23.55
CA ALA A 72 -21.92 4.86 -24.96
C ALA A 72 -20.69 5.31 -25.77
N SER A 73 -20.02 6.39 -25.35
CA SER A 73 -18.81 6.94 -25.96
C SER A 73 -17.52 6.28 -25.52
N SER A 74 -17.58 5.33 -24.53
CA SER A 74 -16.39 4.69 -23.96
C SER A 74 -15.88 3.52 -24.81
N ASN A 75 -14.58 3.24 -24.72
CA ASN A 75 -14.00 2.00 -25.23
C ASN A 75 -14.30 0.86 -24.26
N LYS A 76 -15.31 0.04 -24.55
CA LYS A 76 -15.86 -1.00 -23.67
C LYS A 76 -14.82 -1.98 -23.17
N ILE A 77 -13.90 -2.43 -24.03
CA ILE A 77 -12.89 -3.45 -23.68
C ILE A 77 -11.93 -2.88 -22.64
N ILE A 78 -11.34 -1.72 -22.91
CA ILE A 78 -10.37 -1.09 -22.02
C ILE A 78 -11.05 -0.65 -20.73
N PHE A 79 -12.30 -0.16 -20.80
CA PHE A 79 -13.10 0.25 -19.66
C PHE A 79 -13.33 -0.90 -18.66
N ILE A 80 -13.59 -2.11 -19.16
CA ILE A 80 -13.75 -3.32 -18.29
C ILE A 80 -12.40 -3.81 -17.79
N LEU A 81 -11.35 -3.77 -18.63
CA LEU A 81 -10.02 -4.27 -18.23
C LEU A 81 -9.34 -3.41 -17.16
N ALA A 82 -9.54 -2.10 -17.16
CA ALA A 82 -8.86 -1.19 -16.25
C ALA A 82 -9.02 -1.55 -14.76
N PRO A 83 -10.25 -1.71 -14.20
CA PRO A 83 -10.42 -2.11 -12.80
C PRO A 83 -9.91 -3.51 -12.51
N ILE A 84 -9.99 -4.44 -13.47
CA ILE A 84 -9.45 -5.80 -13.32
C ILE A 84 -7.94 -5.76 -13.17
N VAL A 85 -7.24 -5.01 -14.02
CA VAL A 85 -5.77 -4.84 -13.95
C VAL A 85 -5.36 -4.21 -12.62
N THR A 86 -6.00 -3.13 -12.20
CA THR A 86 -5.69 -2.46 -10.93
C THR A 86 -5.85 -3.40 -9.73
N MET A 87 -6.99 -4.11 -9.66
CA MET A 87 -7.27 -5.04 -8.56
C MET A 87 -6.32 -6.24 -8.57
N THR A 88 -6.08 -6.85 -9.73
CA THR A 88 -5.21 -8.04 -9.81
C THR A 88 -3.77 -7.71 -9.44
N LEU A 89 -3.23 -6.58 -9.89
CA LEU A 89 -1.88 -6.15 -9.53
C LEU A 89 -1.76 -5.84 -8.04
N ALA A 90 -2.76 -5.18 -7.45
CA ALA A 90 -2.80 -4.94 -6.01
C ALA A 90 -2.77 -6.24 -5.20
N LEU A 91 -3.45 -7.31 -5.65
CA LEU A 91 -3.44 -8.61 -4.98
C LEU A 91 -2.14 -9.40 -5.23
N VAL A 92 -1.61 -9.35 -6.45
CA VAL A 92 -0.37 -10.05 -6.84
C VAL A 92 0.85 -9.53 -6.08
N ALA A 93 0.89 -8.23 -5.75
CA ALA A 93 1.94 -7.64 -4.93
C ALA A 93 2.10 -8.31 -3.55
N TRP A 94 1.03 -8.86 -2.98
CA TRP A 94 1.07 -9.55 -1.68
C TRP A 94 1.79 -10.90 -1.69
N ALA A 95 2.07 -11.47 -2.85
CA ALA A 95 2.70 -12.78 -2.97
C ALA A 95 4.10 -12.85 -2.30
N VAL A 96 4.83 -11.75 -2.26
CA VAL A 96 6.19 -11.69 -1.70
C VAL A 96 6.27 -11.15 -0.28
N ILE A 97 5.14 -10.70 0.31
CA ILE A 97 5.10 -10.16 1.66
C ILE A 97 5.23 -11.29 2.69
N PRO A 98 6.30 -11.32 3.50
CA PRO A 98 6.48 -12.33 4.53
C PRO A 98 5.73 -11.92 5.80
N PHE A 99 4.79 -12.77 6.24
CA PHE A 99 4.09 -12.60 7.54
C PHE A 99 4.85 -13.25 8.70
N SER A 100 5.72 -14.20 8.40
CA SER A 100 6.71 -14.80 9.32
C SER A 100 7.84 -15.41 8.51
N GLY A 101 8.88 -15.92 9.18
CA GLY A 101 10.00 -16.58 8.51
C GLY A 101 9.61 -17.69 7.53
N ASN A 102 8.53 -18.43 7.82
CA ASN A 102 8.04 -19.55 7.00
C ASN A 102 6.73 -19.24 6.26
N LEU A 103 6.09 -18.10 6.51
CA LEU A 103 4.75 -17.79 6.01
C LEU A 103 4.86 -16.70 4.94
N VAL A 104 5.32 -17.12 3.76
CA VAL A 104 5.40 -16.32 2.54
C VAL A 104 4.94 -17.18 1.37
N LEU A 105 4.22 -16.61 0.39
CA LEU A 105 3.76 -17.35 -0.78
C LEU A 105 4.92 -17.60 -1.75
N ALA A 106 5.68 -16.56 -2.07
CA ALA A 106 6.82 -16.61 -2.98
C ALA A 106 8.03 -15.92 -2.33
N ASP A 107 9.03 -16.73 -1.94
CA ASP A 107 10.31 -16.23 -1.43
C ASP A 107 11.26 -15.99 -2.60
N ILE A 108 11.40 -14.73 -2.97
CA ILE A 108 12.19 -14.31 -4.13
C ILE A 108 13.35 -13.44 -3.64
N ASN A 109 14.57 -13.77 -4.06
CA ASN A 109 15.77 -13.01 -3.68
C ASN A 109 15.73 -11.52 -4.09
N VAL A 110 14.93 -11.18 -5.09
CA VAL A 110 14.69 -9.83 -5.59
C VAL A 110 13.28 -9.32 -5.23
N GLY A 111 12.75 -9.69 -4.08
CA GLY A 111 11.37 -9.40 -3.66
C GLY A 111 10.99 -7.93 -3.72
N ILE A 112 11.90 -7.02 -3.33
CA ILE A 112 11.68 -5.58 -3.43
C ILE A 112 11.50 -5.11 -4.88
N LEU A 113 12.34 -5.58 -5.81
CA LEU A 113 12.22 -5.20 -7.22
C LEU A 113 10.91 -5.71 -7.83
N TYR A 114 10.48 -6.90 -7.43
CA TYR A 114 9.17 -7.43 -7.83
C TYR A 114 8.03 -6.51 -7.37
N LEU A 115 8.05 -6.04 -6.11
CA LEU A 115 7.03 -5.12 -5.60
C LEU A 115 6.98 -3.81 -6.39
N PHE A 116 8.15 -3.23 -6.69
CA PHE A 116 8.21 -2.03 -7.52
C PHE A 116 7.66 -2.25 -8.93
N ALA A 117 8.04 -3.36 -9.56
CA ALA A 117 7.55 -3.67 -10.89
C ALA A 117 6.02 -3.81 -10.93
N VAL A 118 5.43 -4.47 -9.92
CA VAL A 118 3.98 -4.66 -9.82
C VAL A 118 3.28 -3.35 -9.49
N SER A 119 3.84 -2.52 -8.57
CA SER A 119 3.31 -1.20 -8.23
C SER A 119 3.27 -0.28 -9.45
N SER A 120 4.38 -0.17 -10.18
CA SER A 120 4.48 0.64 -11.42
C SER A 120 3.45 0.22 -12.46
N LEU A 121 3.19 -1.08 -12.61
CA LEU A 121 2.14 -1.56 -13.52
C LEU A 121 0.72 -1.16 -13.06
N GLY A 122 0.50 -0.99 -11.75
CA GLY A 122 -0.79 -0.55 -11.20
C GLY A 122 -1.24 0.80 -11.73
N VAL A 123 -0.32 1.71 -12.02
CA VAL A 123 -0.59 3.03 -12.60
C VAL A 123 -1.29 2.94 -13.94
N TYR A 124 -0.95 1.94 -14.76
CA TYR A 124 -1.59 1.74 -16.07
C TYR A 124 -3.09 1.46 -15.96
N GLY A 125 -3.53 0.76 -14.92
CA GLY A 125 -4.95 0.52 -14.68
C GLY A 125 -5.74 1.83 -14.51
N ILE A 126 -5.16 2.80 -13.79
CA ILE A 126 -5.78 4.11 -13.57
C ILE A 126 -5.78 4.93 -14.88
N ILE A 127 -4.66 4.95 -15.62
CA ILE A 127 -4.56 5.65 -16.90
C ILE A 127 -5.57 5.09 -17.90
N MET A 128 -5.63 3.76 -18.05
CA MET A 128 -6.58 3.09 -18.92
C MET A 128 -8.02 3.41 -18.55
N GLY A 129 -8.35 3.43 -17.24
CA GLY A 129 -9.69 3.76 -16.76
C GLY A 129 -10.14 5.16 -17.14
N GLY A 130 -9.29 6.16 -16.91
CA GLY A 130 -9.59 7.54 -17.27
C GLY A 130 -9.65 7.77 -18.78
N TRP A 131 -8.77 7.14 -19.56
CA TRP A 131 -8.76 7.27 -21.01
C TRP A 131 -9.95 6.56 -21.66
N ALA A 132 -10.27 5.35 -21.22
CA ALA A 132 -11.37 4.56 -21.76
C ALA A 132 -12.75 5.20 -21.54
N SER A 133 -12.89 5.99 -20.48
CA SER A 133 -14.13 6.71 -20.15
C SER A 133 -14.52 7.76 -21.18
N ASN A 134 -13.56 8.23 -22.01
CA ASN A 134 -13.77 9.26 -23.03
C ASN A 134 -14.50 10.51 -22.52
N SER A 135 -14.19 10.92 -21.29
CA SER A 135 -14.77 12.07 -20.61
C SER A 135 -13.64 12.97 -20.06
N LYS A 136 -13.87 14.28 -19.98
CA LYS A 136 -12.83 15.27 -19.63
C LYS A 136 -12.35 15.11 -18.18
N TYR A 137 -13.26 14.92 -17.22
CA TYR A 137 -12.93 14.82 -15.81
C TYR A 137 -12.16 13.52 -15.46
N PRO A 138 -12.60 12.32 -15.91
CA PRO A 138 -11.84 11.10 -15.74
C PRO A 138 -10.44 11.14 -16.33
N PHE A 139 -10.30 11.70 -17.53
CA PHE A 139 -9.01 11.82 -18.20
C PHE A 139 -8.04 12.70 -17.41
N LEU A 140 -8.48 13.90 -16.98
CA LEU A 140 -7.66 14.79 -16.15
C LEU A 140 -7.31 14.18 -14.80
N GLY A 141 -8.27 13.50 -14.16
CA GLY A 141 -8.04 12.78 -12.90
C GLY A 141 -7.00 11.68 -13.04
N ALA A 142 -7.07 10.88 -14.12
CA ALA A 142 -6.12 9.82 -14.39
C ALA A 142 -4.69 10.34 -14.61
N ILE A 143 -4.52 11.42 -15.40
CA ILE A 143 -3.21 12.03 -15.63
C ILE A 143 -2.62 12.60 -14.32
N ARG A 144 -3.43 13.27 -13.50
CA ARG A 144 -3.00 13.80 -12.21
C ARG A 144 -2.56 12.67 -11.27
N SER A 145 -3.35 11.58 -11.20
CA SER A 145 -3.02 10.41 -10.39
C SER A 145 -1.72 9.76 -10.85
N ALA A 146 -1.57 9.50 -12.14
CA ALA A 146 -0.37 8.89 -12.70
C ALA A 146 0.89 9.74 -12.43
N ALA A 147 0.81 11.05 -12.65
CA ALA A 147 1.92 11.95 -12.38
C ALA A 147 2.30 11.97 -10.90
N GLN A 148 1.32 11.93 -10.00
CA GLN A 148 1.54 11.84 -8.56
C GLN A 148 2.23 10.52 -8.19
N MET A 149 1.66 9.38 -8.55
CA MET A 149 2.19 8.05 -8.21
C MET A 149 3.63 7.88 -8.71
N VAL A 150 3.91 8.15 -9.99
CA VAL A 150 5.27 8.05 -10.57
C VAL A 150 6.26 8.96 -9.85
N SER A 151 5.86 10.18 -9.49
CA SER A 151 6.76 11.13 -8.79
C SER A 151 7.15 10.65 -7.40
N TYR A 152 6.22 10.06 -6.67
CA TYR A 152 6.48 9.58 -5.31
C TYR A 152 7.10 8.18 -5.28
N GLU A 153 6.86 7.36 -6.30
CA GLU A 153 7.52 6.07 -6.49
C GLU A 153 9.05 6.24 -6.62
N VAL A 154 9.53 7.26 -7.35
CA VAL A 154 10.96 7.59 -7.41
C VAL A 154 11.52 7.90 -6.03
N SER A 155 10.81 8.69 -5.23
CA SER A 155 11.25 9.03 -3.86
C SER A 155 11.29 7.79 -2.96
N ILE A 156 10.28 6.93 -3.01
CA ILE A 156 10.23 5.65 -2.28
C ILE A 156 11.37 4.75 -2.68
N GLY A 157 11.70 4.66 -3.98
CA GLY A 157 12.82 3.87 -4.48
C GLY A 157 14.15 4.29 -3.85
N ILE A 158 14.43 5.60 -3.78
CA ILE A 158 15.65 6.12 -3.16
C ILE A 158 15.67 5.86 -1.65
N ILE A 159 14.54 5.98 -0.97
CA ILE A 159 14.43 5.67 0.47
C ILE A 159 14.75 4.19 0.72
N ILE A 160 14.23 3.30 -0.12
CA ILE A 160 14.51 1.86 0.01
C ILE A 160 16.01 1.57 -0.22
N ILE A 161 16.70 2.27 -1.13
CA ILE A 161 18.14 2.14 -1.31
C ILE A 161 18.88 2.38 0.01
N ASN A 162 18.45 3.34 0.85
CA ASN A 162 19.05 3.56 2.18
C ASN A 162 18.93 2.31 3.07
N VAL A 163 17.78 1.65 3.07
CA VAL A 163 17.59 0.41 3.83
C VAL A 163 18.43 -0.73 3.26
N LEU A 164 18.47 -0.84 1.93
CA LEU A 164 19.27 -1.87 1.24
C LEU A 164 20.77 -1.72 1.48
N LEU A 165 21.28 -0.50 1.60
CA LEU A 165 22.67 -0.25 1.97
C LEU A 165 23.02 -0.82 3.36
N CYS A 166 22.07 -0.78 4.29
CA CYS A 166 22.26 -1.33 5.63
C CYS A 166 22.20 -2.88 5.65
N VAL A 167 21.40 -3.48 4.75
CA VAL A 167 21.11 -4.93 4.76
C VAL A 167 22.02 -5.71 3.79
N GLY A 168 22.29 -5.14 2.60
CA GLY A 168 23.04 -5.81 1.53
C GLY A 168 22.25 -6.87 0.75
N SER A 169 20.94 -7.04 0.98
CA SER A 169 20.08 -8.02 0.30
C SER A 169 18.78 -7.37 -0.18
N LEU A 170 18.26 -7.87 -1.32
CA LEU A 170 16.97 -7.46 -1.89
C LEU A 170 15.79 -8.34 -1.40
N ASN A 171 16.08 -9.36 -0.59
CA ASN A 171 15.10 -10.27 -0.04
C ASN A 171 14.41 -9.61 1.17
N LEU A 172 13.08 -9.63 1.18
CA LEU A 172 12.29 -9.03 2.27
C LEU A 172 12.49 -9.72 3.63
N LYS A 173 12.79 -11.02 3.63
CA LYS A 173 13.10 -11.75 4.87
C LYS A 173 14.41 -11.28 5.49
N ASP A 174 15.45 -11.12 4.68
CA ASP A 174 16.77 -10.67 5.15
C ASP A 174 16.68 -9.27 5.73
N ILE A 175 15.85 -8.40 5.14
CA ILE A 175 15.60 -7.05 5.66
C ILE A 175 15.00 -7.08 7.06
N VAL A 176 14.08 -8.00 7.33
CA VAL A 176 13.51 -8.15 8.67
C VAL A 176 14.52 -8.74 9.63
N LEU A 177 15.26 -9.79 9.22
CA LEU A 177 16.26 -10.44 10.06
C LEU A 177 17.41 -9.48 10.45
N ALA A 178 17.81 -8.58 9.55
CA ALA A 178 18.82 -7.56 9.84
C ALA A 178 18.39 -6.58 10.95
N GLN A 179 17.11 -6.49 11.26
CA GLN A 179 16.55 -5.61 12.29
C GLN A 179 16.39 -6.30 13.67
N GLN A 180 16.91 -7.50 13.87
CA GLN A 180 16.79 -8.22 15.15
C GLN A 180 17.35 -7.43 16.33
N ASN A 181 18.49 -6.76 16.16
CA ASN A 181 19.14 -6.00 17.22
C ASN A 181 18.63 -4.56 17.33
N LEU A 182 18.37 -3.91 16.20
CA LEU A 182 17.96 -2.52 16.15
C LEU A 182 17.02 -2.29 14.96
N TRP A 183 15.84 -1.78 15.22
CA TRP A 183 14.90 -1.42 14.17
C TRP A 183 15.40 -0.21 13.38
N PHE A 184 15.28 -0.26 12.08
CA PHE A 184 15.76 0.82 11.21
C PHE A 184 15.01 2.15 11.37
N VAL A 185 13.85 2.14 12.01
CA VAL A 185 13.15 3.38 12.36
C VAL A 185 14.00 4.29 13.27
N VAL A 186 14.91 3.75 14.09
CA VAL A 186 15.76 4.55 14.97
C VAL A 186 16.87 5.27 14.19
N PRO A 187 17.78 4.56 13.46
CA PRO A 187 18.84 5.22 12.71
C PRO A 187 18.36 5.95 11.46
N LEU A 188 17.29 5.47 10.83
CA LEU A 188 16.75 6.03 9.58
C LEU A 188 15.42 6.77 9.81
N PHE A 189 15.19 7.36 10.99
CA PHE A 189 13.94 8.05 11.31
C PHE A 189 13.49 9.08 10.27
N PRO A 190 14.39 9.97 9.74
CA PRO A 190 13.99 10.91 8.70
C PRO A 190 13.49 10.21 7.42
N MET A 191 14.11 9.09 7.05
CA MET A 191 13.69 8.30 5.89
C MET A 191 12.34 7.61 6.12
N PHE A 192 12.06 7.17 7.34
CA PHE A 192 10.75 6.64 7.72
C PHE A 192 9.65 7.71 7.56
N VAL A 193 9.90 8.94 8.00
CA VAL A 193 8.93 10.05 7.85
C VAL A 193 8.68 10.35 6.37
N VAL A 194 9.73 10.45 5.55
CA VAL A 194 9.58 10.70 4.11
C VAL A 194 8.89 9.53 3.42
N PHE A 195 9.20 8.29 3.79
CA PHE A 195 8.50 7.09 3.30
C PHE A 195 7.01 7.14 3.62
N PHE A 196 6.65 7.45 4.86
CA PHE A 196 5.26 7.52 5.30
C PHE A 196 4.46 8.57 4.51
N ILE A 197 5.04 9.76 4.29
CA ILE A 197 4.41 10.81 3.50
C ILE A 197 4.31 10.40 2.02
N SER A 198 5.35 9.77 1.46
CA SER A 198 5.35 9.29 0.08
C SER A 198 4.35 8.15 -0.13
N ALA A 199 4.19 7.26 0.84
CA ALA A 199 3.20 6.18 0.79
C ALA A 199 1.74 6.71 0.82
N LEU A 200 1.47 7.79 1.59
CA LEU A 200 0.18 8.50 1.53
C LEU A 200 -0.08 9.09 0.15
N ALA A 201 0.94 9.67 -0.47
CA ALA A 201 0.82 10.25 -1.80
C ALA A 201 0.65 9.19 -2.89
N GLU A 202 1.36 8.06 -2.79
CA GLU A 202 1.23 6.93 -3.73
C GLU A 202 -0.14 6.29 -3.70
N THR A 203 -0.75 6.19 -2.52
CA THR A 203 -2.10 5.64 -2.36
C THR A 203 -3.22 6.64 -2.60
N ASN A 204 -2.93 7.83 -3.15
CA ASN A 204 -3.89 8.90 -3.43
C ASN A 204 -4.79 9.25 -2.23
N ARG A 205 -4.28 9.13 -0.99
CA ARG A 205 -5.07 9.42 0.21
C ARG A 205 -4.90 10.86 0.69
N PRO A 206 -5.93 11.45 1.29
CA PRO A 206 -5.79 12.76 1.92
C PRO A 206 -4.59 12.80 2.89
N PRO A 207 -3.78 13.85 2.87
CA PRO A 207 -3.99 15.17 2.26
C PRO A 207 -3.67 15.28 0.75
N PHE A 208 -3.30 14.18 0.10
CA PHE A 208 -2.82 14.13 -1.29
C PHE A 208 -3.85 13.53 -2.25
N ASP A 209 -5.13 13.57 -1.90
CA ASP A 209 -6.29 13.07 -2.66
C ASP A 209 -6.69 14.07 -3.78
N LEU A 210 -5.74 14.34 -4.67
CA LEU A 210 -5.94 15.28 -5.78
C LEU A 210 -6.63 14.68 -7.01
N PRO A 211 -6.46 13.38 -7.30
CA PRO A 211 -7.17 12.73 -8.39
C PRO A 211 -8.69 12.61 -8.13
N GLU A 212 -9.08 12.45 -6.86
CA GLU A 212 -10.47 12.25 -6.41
C GLU A 212 -11.10 13.51 -5.82
N ALA A 213 -10.42 14.66 -5.89
CA ALA A 213 -10.90 15.89 -5.27
C ALA A 213 -12.32 16.25 -5.76
N GLU A 214 -13.35 15.96 -4.95
CA GLU A 214 -14.76 16.17 -5.29
C GLU A 214 -15.06 17.61 -5.72
N ALA A 215 -14.36 18.59 -5.13
CA ALA A 215 -14.55 20.00 -5.44
C ALA A 215 -14.00 20.41 -6.83
N GLU A 216 -13.05 19.65 -7.39
CA GLU A 216 -12.38 19.98 -8.67
C GLU A 216 -12.77 19.04 -9.81
N LEU A 217 -12.82 17.72 -9.55
CA LEU A 217 -12.92 16.67 -10.57
C LEU A 217 -14.08 15.69 -10.32
N VAL A 218 -15.00 15.99 -9.42
CA VAL A 218 -16.16 15.17 -9.00
C VAL A 218 -15.69 13.88 -8.30
N SER A 219 -15.19 12.89 -9.02
CA SER A 219 -14.61 11.64 -8.48
C SER A 219 -13.42 11.17 -9.34
N GLY A 220 -12.83 12.10 -10.08
CA GLY A 220 -11.65 11.86 -10.91
C GLY A 220 -11.85 10.73 -11.91
N TYR A 221 -10.87 9.79 -11.99
CA TYR A 221 -10.90 8.68 -12.93
C TYR A 221 -12.03 7.68 -12.70
N GLN A 222 -12.62 7.66 -11.50
CA GLN A 222 -13.70 6.74 -11.13
C GLN A 222 -15.11 7.27 -11.47
N THR A 223 -15.24 8.50 -11.97
CA THR A 223 -16.52 9.20 -12.14
C THR A 223 -17.54 8.44 -12.99
N GLU A 224 -17.09 7.77 -14.05
CA GLU A 224 -17.97 7.03 -14.98
C GLU A 224 -18.19 5.57 -14.55
N TYR A 225 -17.47 5.10 -13.52
CA TYR A 225 -17.58 3.72 -13.06
C TYR A 225 -18.74 3.54 -12.08
N SER A 226 -19.46 2.42 -12.21
CA SER A 226 -20.58 2.06 -11.32
C SER A 226 -20.55 0.57 -10.96
N GLY A 227 -21.31 0.20 -9.93
CA GLY A 227 -21.49 -1.20 -9.50
C GLY A 227 -20.18 -1.89 -9.16
N MET A 228 -20.02 -3.13 -9.63
CA MET A 228 -18.87 -3.97 -9.32
C MET A 228 -17.54 -3.41 -9.86
N MET A 229 -17.54 -2.70 -10.99
CA MET A 229 -16.33 -2.11 -11.56
C MET A 229 -15.74 -1.02 -10.65
N TYR A 230 -16.60 -0.17 -10.07
CA TYR A 230 -16.20 0.82 -9.08
C TYR A 230 -15.63 0.13 -7.82
N ALA A 231 -16.30 -0.95 -7.36
CA ALA A 231 -15.85 -1.69 -6.19
C ALA A 231 -14.46 -2.31 -6.39
N MET A 232 -14.12 -2.76 -7.60
CA MET A 232 -12.79 -3.32 -7.91
C MET A 232 -11.67 -2.27 -7.78
N PHE A 233 -11.86 -1.05 -8.26
CA PHE A 233 -10.91 0.04 -8.02
C PHE A 233 -10.73 0.30 -6.53
N TRP A 234 -11.84 0.43 -5.82
CA TRP A 234 -11.83 0.73 -4.40
C TRP A 234 -11.18 -0.38 -3.55
N LEU A 235 -11.43 -1.67 -3.87
CA LEU A 235 -10.77 -2.80 -3.22
C LEU A 235 -9.26 -2.79 -3.51
N GLY A 236 -8.86 -2.53 -4.76
CA GLY A 236 -7.45 -2.40 -5.14
C GLY A 236 -6.74 -1.29 -4.37
N GLU A 237 -7.39 -0.15 -4.20
CA GLU A 237 -6.87 0.99 -3.46
C GLU A 237 -6.63 0.68 -1.97
N TYR A 238 -7.59 0.07 -1.29
CA TYR A 238 -7.41 -0.35 0.10
C TYR A 238 -6.39 -1.48 0.25
N ALA A 239 -6.29 -2.39 -0.72
CA ALA A 239 -5.23 -3.40 -0.74
C ALA A 239 -3.84 -2.77 -0.87
N ASN A 240 -3.69 -1.72 -1.69
CA ASN A 240 -2.44 -0.96 -1.81
C ASN A 240 -2.10 -0.17 -0.54
N ILE A 241 -3.08 0.42 0.14
CA ILE A 241 -2.85 1.08 1.43
C ILE A 241 -2.26 0.10 2.44
N LEU A 242 -2.88 -1.09 2.56
CA LEU A 242 -2.37 -2.14 3.41
C LEU A 242 -0.97 -2.59 3.00
N LEU A 243 -0.71 -2.71 1.70
CA LEU A 243 0.60 -3.08 1.16
C LEU A 243 1.67 -2.05 1.57
N MET A 244 1.39 -0.76 1.45
CA MET A 244 2.30 0.30 1.88
C MET A 244 2.54 0.29 3.39
N CYS A 245 1.51 0.01 4.20
CA CYS A 245 1.67 -0.20 5.63
C CYS A 245 2.53 -1.44 5.94
N ALA A 246 2.34 -2.54 5.20
CA ALA A 246 3.16 -3.74 5.34
C ALA A 246 4.63 -3.47 4.96
N MET A 247 4.87 -2.76 3.85
CA MET A 247 6.20 -2.34 3.45
C MET A 247 6.88 -1.46 4.50
N GLY A 248 6.17 -0.46 5.04
CA GLY A 248 6.68 0.38 6.13
C GLY A 248 7.04 -0.42 7.38
N SER A 249 6.24 -1.45 7.70
CA SER A 249 6.52 -2.36 8.81
C SER A 249 7.76 -3.22 8.56
N ILE A 250 7.95 -3.76 7.35
CA ILE A 250 9.10 -4.58 6.97
C ILE A 250 10.39 -3.73 6.92
N LEU A 251 10.33 -2.56 6.31
CA LEU A 251 11.51 -1.73 6.06
C LEU A 251 12.03 -1.04 7.34
N PHE A 252 11.14 -0.65 8.26
CA PHE A 252 11.53 0.23 9.38
C PHE A 252 11.19 -0.32 10.76
N LEU A 253 10.11 -1.11 10.90
CA LEU A 253 9.63 -1.57 12.19
C LEU A 253 9.96 -3.05 12.49
N GLY A 254 10.83 -3.67 11.72
CA GLY A 254 11.25 -5.05 11.92
C GLY A 254 10.18 -6.10 11.61
N GLY A 255 9.18 -5.80 10.77
CA GLY A 255 8.20 -6.77 10.28
C GLY A 255 7.55 -7.60 11.39
N TRP A 256 7.72 -8.91 11.33
CA TRP A 256 7.17 -9.87 12.31
C TRP A 256 7.98 -10.02 13.61
N LEU A 257 9.10 -9.30 13.77
CA LEU A 257 9.88 -9.35 15.02
C LEU A 257 9.11 -8.73 16.18
N PRO A 258 9.22 -9.27 17.40
CA PRO A 258 8.61 -8.70 18.58
C PRO A 258 9.22 -7.34 18.94
N LEU A 259 8.51 -6.54 19.75
CA LEU A 259 9.03 -5.25 20.23
C LEU A 259 10.23 -5.42 21.16
N ALA A 260 10.24 -6.48 21.96
CA ALA A 260 11.31 -6.83 22.87
C ALA A 260 11.26 -8.34 23.16
N ASP A 261 12.43 -8.94 23.36
CA ASP A 261 12.56 -10.34 23.70
C ASP A 261 12.38 -10.58 25.21
N ILE A 262 11.23 -10.12 25.75
CA ILE A 262 10.92 -10.20 27.17
C ILE A 262 9.65 -11.05 27.36
N TYR A 263 9.64 -11.93 28.37
CA TYR A 263 8.43 -12.64 28.79
C TYR A 263 7.40 -11.63 29.36
N PRO A 264 6.12 -11.63 28.99
CA PRO A 264 5.37 -12.60 28.17
C PRO A 264 5.26 -12.26 26.66
N ILE A 265 5.98 -11.26 26.17
CA ILE A 265 5.88 -10.71 24.80
C ILE A 265 6.23 -11.77 23.74
N ASN A 266 7.20 -12.63 24.04
CA ASN A 266 7.64 -13.73 23.15
C ASN A 266 6.61 -14.84 22.94
N LEU A 267 5.53 -14.89 23.74
CA LEU A 267 4.44 -15.86 23.54
C LEU A 267 3.53 -15.53 22.35
N ILE A 268 3.59 -14.28 21.87
CA ILE A 268 2.74 -13.83 20.75
C ILE A 268 3.33 -14.34 19.45
N PRO A 269 2.55 -15.08 18.62
CA PRO A 269 3.01 -15.55 17.32
C PRO A 269 3.48 -14.43 16.40
N ALA A 270 4.56 -14.67 15.65
CA ALA A 270 5.18 -13.69 14.74
C ALA A 270 4.20 -12.99 13.77
N PRO A 271 3.23 -13.67 13.13
CA PRO A 271 2.26 -13.01 12.24
C PRO A 271 1.41 -11.95 12.95
N ILE A 272 1.11 -12.14 14.24
CA ILE A 272 0.33 -11.16 15.00
C ILE A 272 1.09 -9.85 15.16
N TRP A 273 2.41 -9.91 15.40
CA TRP A 273 3.27 -8.72 15.46
C TRP A 273 3.24 -7.94 14.14
N MET A 274 3.32 -8.65 13.01
CA MET A 274 3.22 -8.05 11.69
C MET A 274 1.88 -7.32 11.52
N ILE A 275 0.76 -7.98 11.85
CA ILE A 275 -0.59 -7.41 11.75
C ILE A 275 -0.73 -6.18 12.67
N LEU A 276 -0.24 -6.23 13.90
CA LEU A 276 -0.31 -5.10 14.83
C LEU A 276 0.45 -3.87 14.31
N LYS A 277 1.63 -4.07 13.71
CA LYS A 277 2.41 -2.97 13.12
C LYS A 277 1.74 -2.38 11.88
N ILE A 278 1.15 -3.24 11.03
CA ILE A 278 0.34 -2.79 9.88
C ILE A 278 -0.84 -1.96 10.36
N LEU A 279 -1.58 -2.42 11.38
CA LEU A 279 -2.71 -1.69 11.96
C LEU A 279 -2.28 -0.37 12.61
N PHE A 280 -1.12 -0.33 13.24
CA PHE A 280 -0.56 0.90 13.80
C PHE A 280 -0.27 1.94 12.71
N LEU A 281 0.42 1.53 11.62
CA LEU A 281 0.68 2.42 10.49
C LEU A 281 -0.61 2.86 9.81
N PHE A 282 -1.56 1.96 9.63
CA PHE A 282 -2.88 2.29 9.09
C PHE A 282 -3.63 3.30 9.97
N PHE A 283 -3.56 3.14 11.29
CA PHE A 283 -4.14 4.11 12.23
C PHE A 283 -3.54 5.51 12.02
N LEU A 284 -2.22 5.61 11.84
CA LEU A 284 -1.56 6.89 11.51
C LEU A 284 -2.03 7.44 10.16
N PHE A 285 -2.20 6.61 9.13
CA PHE A 285 -2.80 7.01 7.84
C PHE A 285 -4.19 7.62 8.02
N ALA A 286 -5.06 6.95 8.77
CA ALA A 286 -6.41 7.43 9.04
C ALA A 286 -6.44 8.73 9.86
N LEU A 287 -5.50 8.90 10.81
CA LEU A 287 -5.35 10.14 11.58
C LEU A 287 -4.93 11.30 10.69
N VAL A 288 -3.90 11.12 9.86
CA VAL A 288 -3.42 12.18 8.96
C VAL A 288 -4.53 12.64 8.02
N LYS A 289 -5.30 11.70 7.47
CA LYS A 289 -6.46 11.99 6.62
C LYS A 289 -7.50 12.89 7.29
N THR A 290 -7.69 12.77 8.61
CA THR A 290 -8.70 13.54 9.33
C THR A 290 -8.21 14.89 9.85
N ILE A 291 -6.91 15.04 10.06
CA ILE A 291 -6.33 16.21 10.72
C ILE A 291 -5.75 17.19 9.70
N VAL A 292 -5.09 16.68 8.64
CA VAL A 292 -4.30 17.51 7.72
C VAL A 292 -5.19 18.01 6.57
N PRO A 293 -5.19 19.33 6.26
CA PRO A 293 -5.90 19.87 5.11
C PRO A 293 -5.28 19.42 3.79
N ARG A 294 -6.07 19.42 2.71
CA ARG A 294 -5.61 19.05 1.36
C ARG A 294 -4.54 20.02 0.83
N TYR A 295 -3.56 19.46 0.13
CA TYR A 295 -2.56 20.23 -0.61
C TYR A 295 -3.06 20.55 -2.02
N ARG A 296 -2.50 21.60 -2.64
CA ARG A 296 -2.68 21.87 -4.06
C ARG A 296 -1.73 21.04 -4.89
N TYR A 297 -2.11 20.75 -6.14
CA TYR A 297 -1.30 19.93 -7.04
C TYR A 297 0.13 20.44 -7.23
N ASP A 298 0.31 21.74 -7.42
CA ASP A 298 1.63 22.39 -7.56
C ASP A 298 2.50 22.22 -6.31
N GLN A 299 1.90 22.31 -5.12
CA GLN A 299 2.60 22.12 -3.84
C GLN A 299 3.04 20.66 -3.67
N LEU A 300 2.17 19.72 -4.03
CA LEU A 300 2.46 18.30 -4.00
C LEU A 300 3.63 17.94 -4.92
N MET A 301 3.58 18.35 -6.20
CA MET A 301 4.66 18.07 -7.15
C MET A 301 5.98 18.74 -6.73
N ARG A 302 5.92 19.94 -6.17
CA ARG A 302 7.09 20.63 -5.61
C ARG A 302 7.69 19.89 -4.43
N LEU A 303 6.84 19.32 -3.54
CA LEU A 303 7.27 18.54 -2.39
C LEU A 303 8.06 17.30 -2.84
N GLY A 304 7.53 16.52 -3.78
CA GLY A 304 8.19 15.32 -4.31
C GLY A 304 9.51 15.62 -4.99
N TRP A 305 9.50 16.49 -5.99
CA TRP A 305 10.67 16.74 -6.84
C TRP A 305 11.73 17.67 -6.24
N LYS A 306 11.32 18.72 -5.51
CA LYS A 306 12.27 19.73 -5.00
C LYS A 306 12.70 19.51 -3.56
N ILE A 307 11.96 18.70 -2.79
CA ILE A 307 12.27 18.45 -1.38
C ILE A 307 12.63 17.00 -1.14
N PHE A 308 11.73 16.06 -1.44
CA PHE A 308 11.95 14.65 -1.09
C PHE A 308 13.06 14.00 -1.88
N LEU A 309 13.11 14.22 -3.20
CA LEU A 309 14.13 13.64 -4.04
C LEU A 309 15.55 14.13 -3.66
N PRO A 310 15.86 15.43 -3.56
CA PRO A 310 17.20 15.87 -3.14
C PRO A 310 17.52 15.45 -1.71
N PHE A 311 16.54 15.47 -0.80
CA PHE A 311 16.75 15.08 0.59
C PHE A 311 17.05 13.58 0.72
N SER A 312 16.33 12.72 0.01
CA SER A 312 16.59 11.27 0.02
C SER A 312 17.93 10.92 -0.62
N LEU A 313 18.32 11.59 -1.72
CA LEU A 313 19.65 11.42 -2.34
C LEU A 313 20.78 11.86 -1.38
N PHE A 314 20.64 13.01 -0.73
CA PHE A 314 21.60 13.45 0.28
C PHE A 314 21.73 12.41 1.40
N TYR A 315 20.62 11.84 1.84
CA TYR A 315 20.63 10.85 2.91
C TYR A 315 21.26 9.51 2.48
N VAL A 316 21.17 9.10 1.20
CA VAL A 316 21.91 7.95 0.65
C VAL A 316 23.43 8.14 0.80
N ILE A 317 23.92 9.32 0.43
CA ILE A 317 25.37 9.64 0.57
C ILE A 317 25.77 9.62 2.04
N LEU A 318 24.93 10.18 2.92
CA LEU A 318 25.20 10.22 4.35
C LEU A 318 25.25 8.81 4.96
N THR A 319 24.24 7.96 4.66
CA THR A 319 24.22 6.57 5.15
C THR A 319 25.39 5.75 4.62
N ALA A 320 25.70 5.86 3.33
CA ALA A 320 26.83 5.16 2.73
C ALA A 320 28.18 5.57 3.38
N SER A 321 28.36 6.88 3.59
CA SER A 321 29.57 7.42 4.24
C SER A 321 29.67 6.97 5.69
N PHE A 322 28.55 6.95 6.42
CA PHE A 322 28.52 6.48 7.80
C PHE A 322 28.87 4.99 7.92
N LEU A 323 28.24 4.14 7.10
CA LEU A 323 28.50 2.71 7.07
C LEU A 323 29.94 2.39 6.70
N PHE A 324 30.52 3.15 5.75
CA PHE A 324 31.93 3.01 5.37
C PHE A 324 32.89 3.42 6.48
N TYR A 325 32.65 4.57 7.14
CA TYR A 325 33.52 5.10 8.18
C TYR A 325 33.57 4.21 9.44
N PHE A 326 32.46 3.56 9.79
CA PHE A 326 32.35 2.70 10.96
C PHE A 326 32.55 1.21 10.66
N ASP A 327 32.95 0.82 9.43
CA ASP A 327 33.08 -0.57 8.98
C ASP A 327 31.82 -1.43 9.24
N LEU A 328 30.63 -0.79 9.14
CA LEU A 328 29.33 -1.44 9.32
C LEU A 328 28.72 -1.93 8.00
N LEU A 329 29.48 -1.94 6.92
CA LEU A 329 29.03 -2.48 5.64
C LEU A 329 28.69 -3.97 5.81
N PRO A 330 27.55 -4.43 5.27
CA PRO A 330 27.23 -5.85 5.32
C PRO A 330 28.33 -6.65 4.61
N ASN A 331 29.05 -7.48 5.38
CA ASN A 331 30.08 -8.38 4.81
C ASN A 331 29.38 -9.35 3.87
N LYS A 332 29.59 -9.18 2.58
CA LYS A 332 29.23 -10.18 1.59
C LYS A 332 30.36 -11.20 1.56
N GLU A 333 30.14 -12.34 2.15
CA GLU A 333 30.71 -13.57 1.63
C GLU A 333 30.01 -13.82 0.29
N PHE A 334 30.72 -13.56 -0.81
CA PHE A 334 30.31 -13.90 -2.18
C PHE A 334 30.52 -15.38 -2.43
#